data_514c911df06530073ce2bc0339839ae7
#
_entry.id   514c911df06530073ce2bc0339839ae7
#
_cell.length_a   1.000
_cell.length_b   1.000
_cell.length_c   1.000
_cell.angle_alpha   90.00
_cell.angle_beta   90.00
_cell.angle_gamma   90.00
#
_symmetry.space_group_name_H-M   'P 1'
#
loop_
_entity.id
_entity.type
_entity.pdbx_description
1 polymer ?
#
loop_
_entity_poly.entity_id
_entity_poly.type
_entity_poly.pdbx_seq_one_letter_code
_entity_poly.pdbx_strand_id
1 'polypeptide(L)'
;MPVNNLTNEMPWNLTETVAPSVEPITTVEAKLHLRVDHGDEDAYIDTLVAAARQYIELVTRRSLVNTTFTLKLDAYPTEIRPPRSPLSSVTSITYVDTDGNTQTEASSVYNVDTDTEPGRISLAFNQSWSDTREQNNAVVVTFVAGYGAAASNIPAALREVVKMLTAHYYEFRQPVISGTIATKIPMHIESLIWMHRVLEAP
;
A
#
# COMPACT_ATOMS: atom_id res chain seq x y z
N MET A 1 29.94 21.08 16.89
CA MET A 1 28.50 21.08 17.07
C MET A 1 27.95 20.04 16.12
N PRO A 2 27.27 18.99 16.57
CA PRO A 2 26.65 18.01 15.65
C PRO A 2 25.52 18.72 14.91
N VAL A 3 25.65 18.84 13.59
CA VAL A 3 24.56 19.21 12.71
C VAL A 3 23.52 18.08 12.78
N ASN A 4 22.41 18.34 13.44
CA ASN A 4 21.22 17.50 13.32
C ASN A 4 20.81 17.52 11.84
N ASN A 5 21.17 16.47 11.11
CA ASN A 5 20.48 16.10 9.90
C ASN A 5 19.09 15.56 10.32
N LEU A 6 18.22 16.47 10.70
CA LEU A 6 16.80 16.23 10.56
C LEU A 6 16.59 16.16 9.04
N THR A 7 16.50 14.97 8.51
CA THR A 7 15.91 14.75 7.20
C THR A 7 14.57 15.48 7.22
N ASN A 8 14.50 16.55 6.45
CA ASN A 8 13.30 17.38 6.35
C ASN A 8 12.28 16.59 5.51
N GLU A 9 11.81 15.48 6.07
CA GLU A 9 10.70 14.74 5.50
C GLU A 9 9.49 15.65 5.64
N MET A 10 9.06 16.19 4.51
CA MET A 10 7.83 16.97 4.50
C MET A 10 6.70 16.08 5.05
N PRO A 11 5.90 16.60 5.99
CA PRO A 11 4.79 15.83 6.53
C PRO A 11 3.85 15.41 5.39
N TRP A 12 3.51 14.14 5.36
CA TRP A 12 2.60 13.59 4.36
C TRP A 12 1.54 12.73 5.04
N ASN A 13 0.39 12.64 4.40
CA ASN A 13 -0.71 11.78 4.81
C ASN A 13 -1.15 10.91 3.64
N LEU A 14 -1.28 9.61 3.87
CA LEU A 14 -1.79 8.65 2.92
C LEU A 14 -3.14 8.12 3.37
N THR A 15 -4.13 8.22 2.50
CA THR A 15 -5.48 7.69 2.77
C THR A 15 -5.87 6.76 1.63
N GLU A 16 -6.38 5.58 1.96
CA GLU A 16 -7.07 4.71 1.02
C GLU A 16 -8.42 5.32 0.69
N THR A 17 -8.65 5.64 -0.59
CA THR A 17 -9.86 6.32 -1.04
C THR A 17 -10.86 5.35 -1.68
N VAL A 18 -10.34 4.34 -2.39
CA VAL A 18 -11.15 3.26 -2.95
C VAL A 18 -10.47 1.94 -2.61
N ALA A 19 -11.16 1.12 -1.82
CA ALA A 19 -10.70 -0.21 -1.42
C ALA A 19 -10.55 -1.14 -2.64
N PRO A 20 -9.73 -2.20 -2.55
CA PRO A 20 -9.63 -3.20 -3.60
C PRO A 20 -10.98 -3.89 -3.85
N SER A 21 -11.30 -4.13 -5.11
CA SER A 21 -12.58 -4.74 -5.52
C SER A 21 -12.63 -6.25 -5.30
N VAL A 22 -11.47 -6.90 -5.12
CA VAL A 22 -11.33 -8.34 -4.88
C VAL A 22 -10.27 -8.59 -3.83
N GLU A 23 -10.34 -9.74 -3.18
CA GLU A 23 -9.27 -10.18 -2.27
C GLU A 23 -8.20 -10.99 -3.03
N PRO A 24 -6.96 -11.10 -2.50
CA PRO A 24 -5.86 -11.87 -3.11
C PRO A 24 -6.16 -13.35 -3.31
N ILE A 25 -7.02 -13.90 -2.47
CA ILE A 25 -7.52 -15.29 -2.54
C ILE A 25 -9.02 -15.28 -2.31
N THR A 26 -9.71 -16.24 -2.92
CA THR A 26 -11.15 -16.43 -2.71
C THR A 26 -11.42 -17.19 -1.42
N THR A 27 -12.65 -17.08 -0.90
CA THR A 27 -13.14 -17.91 0.22
C THR A 27 -12.96 -19.40 -0.06
N VAL A 28 -13.20 -19.83 -1.29
CA VAL A 28 -13.02 -21.22 -1.70
C VAL A 28 -11.56 -21.66 -1.60
N GLU A 29 -10.63 -20.84 -2.07
CA GLU A 29 -9.18 -21.12 -1.95
C GLU A 29 -8.72 -21.15 -0.49
N ALA A 30 -9.24 -20.23 0.34
CA ALA A 30 -8.96 -20.21 1.77
C ALA A 30 -9.47 -21.47 2.45
N LYS A 31 -10.74 -21.85 2.21
CA LYS A 31 -11.35 -23.07 2.76
C LYS A 31 -10.62 -24.34 2.34
N LEU A 32 -10.20 -24.44 1.08
CA LEU A 32 -9.41 -25.57 0.60
C LEU A 32 -8.10 -25.70 1.38
N HIS A 33 -7.42 -24.59 1.64
CA HIS A 33 -6.17 -24.55 2.43
C HIS A 33 -6.43 -24.91 3.91
N LEU A 34 -7.53 -24.42 4.49
CA LEU A 34 -7.97 -24.70 5.86
C LEU A 34 -8.56 -26.10 6.05
N ARG A 35 -8.92 -26.81 4.96
CA ARG A 35 -9.67 -28.08 4.98
C ARG A 35 -11.06 -27.95 5.61
N VAL A 36 -11.73 -26.81 5.37
CA VAL A 36 -13.11 -26.54 5.80
C VAL A 36 -14.06 -26.83 4.65
N ASP A 37 -15.06 -27.69 4.85
CA ASP A 37 -16.00 -28.16 3.83
C ASP A 37 -17.44 -27.62 3.99
N HIS A 38 -17.73 -26.93 5.09
CA HIS A 38 -19.04 -26.31 5.37
C HIS A 38 -19.00 -24.77 5.14
N GLY A 39 -20.18 -24.13 5.06
CA GLY A 39 -20.32 -22.69 4.79
C GLY A 39 -20.54 -21.81 6.01
N ASP A 40 -20.64 -22.40 7.21
CA ASP A 40 -21.06 -21.69 8.42
C ASP A 40 -20.07 -20.59 8.85
N GLU A 41 -18.80 -20.72 8.44
CA GLU A 41 -17.73 -19.80 8.79
C GLU A 41 -17.23 -18.94 7.62
N ASP A 42 -17.90 -18.95 6.47
CA ASP A 42 -17.44 -18.24 5.27
C ASP A 42 -17.18 -16.75 5.54
N ALA A 43 -18.11 -16.04 6.18
CA ALA A 43 -17.95 -14.63 6.51
C ALA A 43 -16.79 -14.37 7.49
N TYR A 44 -16.51 -15.30 8.38
CA TYR A 44 -15.37 -15.22 9.30
C TYR A 44 -14.06 -15.41 8.53
N ILE A 45 -14.00 -16.41 7.65
CA ILE A 45 -12.83 -16.68 6.80
C ILE A 45 -12.52 -15.47 5.90
N ASP A 46 -13.56 -14.85 5.30
CA ASP A 46 -13.38 -13.62 4.50
C ASP A 46 -12.77 -12.47 5.31
N THR A 47 -13.21 -12.31 6.56
CA THR A 47 -12.62 -11.33 7.47
C THR A 47 -11.14 -11.62 7.75
N LEU A 48 -10.76 -12.89 7.93
CA LEU A 48 -9.38 -13.29 8.15
C LEU A 48 -8.51 -13.09 6.91
N VAL A 49 -9.05 -13.35 5.71
CA VAL A 49 -8.37 -13.07 4.43
C VAL A 49 -8.06 -11.58 4.30
N ALA A 50 -9.06 -10.72 4.56
CA ALA A 50 -8.88 -9.27 4.53
C ALA A 50 -7.84 -8.80 5.55
N ALA A 51 -7.88 -9.33 6.78
CA ALA A 51 -6.91 -9.02 7.82
C ALA A 51 -5.49 -9.46 7.43
N ALA A 52 -5.34 -10.65 6.85
CA ALA A 52 -4.05 -11.16 6.35
C ALA A 52 -3.49 -10.27 5.23
N ARG A 53 -4.34 -9.87 4.26
CA ARG A 53 -3.96 -8.92 3.21
C ARG A 53 -3.46 -7.61 3.80
N GLN A 54 -4.25 -6.98 4.67
CA GLN A 54 -3.89 -5.70 5.27
C GLN A 54 -2.56 -5.76 6.04
N TYR A 55 -2.32 -6.83 6.77
CA TYR A 55 -1.06 -7.03 7.48
C TYR A 55 0.13 -7.11 6.51
N ILE A 56 0.01 -7.93 5.45
CA ILE A 56 1.06 -8.09 4.45
C ILE A 56 1.33 -6.76 3.74
N GLU A 57 0.30 -6.05 3.32
CA GLU A 57 0.41 -4.74 2.67
C GLU A 57 1.08 -3.69 3.57
N LEU A 58 0.78 -3.71 4.87
CA LEU A 58 1.42 -2.82 5.83
C LEU A 58 2.91 -3.12 5.98
N VAL A 59 3.27 -4.39 6.18
CA VAL A 59 4.67 -4.78 6.44
C VAL A 59 5.53 -4.68 5.19
N THR A 60 4.98 -5.00 4.02
CA THR A 60 5.71 -4.96 2.75
C THR A 60 5.73 -3.58 2.10
N ARG A 61 4.87 -2.65 2.54
CA ARG A 61 4.59 -1.36 1.88
C ARG A 61 4.08 -1.52 0.44
N ARG A 62 3.44 -2.64 0.17
CA ARG A 62 2.82 -2.95 -1.13
C ARG A 62 1.31 -2.87 -1.05
N SER A 63 0.67 -2.73 -2.20
CA SER A 63 -0.73 -3.05 -2.39
C SER A 63 -0.81 -4.31 -3.23
N LEU A 64 -1.53 -5.32 -2.77
CA LEU A 64 -1.62 -6.60 -3.47
C LEU A 64 -2.56 -6.50 -4.67
N VAL A 65 -3.70 -5.85 -4.49
CA VAL A 65 -4.69 -5.57 -5.53
C VAL A 65 -4.73 -4.07 -5.78
N ASN A 66 -5.10 -3.66 -6.98
CA ASN A 66 -5.25 -2.25 -7.32
C ASN A 66 -6.17 -1.55 -6.32
N THR A 67 -5.60 -0.58 -5.63
CA THR A 67 -6.23 0.23 -4.59
C THR A 67 -5.93 1.69 -4.90
N THR A 68 -6.93 2.56 -4.78
CA THR A 68 -6.75 3.98 -5.01
C THR A 68 -6.40 4.68 -3.71
N PHE A 69 -5.33 5.45 -3.75
CA PHE A 69 -4.84 6.22 -2.63
C PHE A 69 -4.83 7.72 -2.93
N THR A 70 -4.97 8.50 -1.88
CA THR A 70 -4.74 9.94 -1.89
C THR A 70 -3.58 10.25 -0.96
N LEU A 71 -2.50 10.78 -1.55
CA LEU A 71 -1.32 11.28 -0.85
C LEU A 71 -1.43 12.81 -0.75
N LYS A 72 -1.37 13.33 0.47
CA LYS A 72 -1.40 14.77 0.75
C LYS A 72 -0.04 15.25 1.20
N LEU A 73 0.43 16.34 0.62
CA LEU A 73 1.71 16.97 0.87
C LEU A 73 1.48 18.47 1.13
N ASP A 74 2.33 19.08 1.93
CA ASP A 74 2.24 20.52 2.21
C ASP A 74 2.81 21.38 1.08
N ALA A 75 3.73 20.83 0.28
CA ALA A 75 4.30 21.47 -0.90
C ALA A 75 4.80 20.42 -1.88
N TYR A 76 5.16 20.83 -3.10
CA TYR A 76 5.81 19.94 -4.06
C TYR A 76 7.26 19.65 -3.65
N PRO A 77 7.64 18.36 -3.48
CA PRO A 77 9.03 17.96 -3.39
C PRO A 77 9.69 17.97 -4.78
N THR A 78 10.99 17.80 -4.83
CA THR A 78 11.71 17.63 -6.10
C THR A 78 11.23 16.42 -6.89
N GLU A 79 10.89 15.33 -6.18
CA GLU A 79 10.35 14.10 -6.72
C GLU A 79 9.31 13.56 -5.74
N ILE A 80 8.13 13.18 -6.24
CA ILE A 80 7.09 12.57 -5.42
C ILE A 80 7.25 11.05 -5.51
N ARG A 81 7.41 10.40 -4.35
CA ARG A 81 7.48 8.93 -4.23
C ARG A 81 6.27 8.43 -3.46
N PRO A 82 5.25 7.91 -4.16
CA PRO A 82 4.10 7.32 -3.49
C PRO A 82 4.54 6.17 -2.56
N PRO A 83 4.09 6.16 -1.28
CA PRO A 83 4.57 5.19 -0.30
C PRO A 83 3.88 3.82 -0.40
N ARG A 84 3.37 3.48 -1.58
CA ARG A 84 2.76 2.19 -1.91
C ARG A 84 3.25 1.69 -3.27
N SER A 85 3.68 0.44 -3.32
CA SER A 85 4.20 -0.23 -4.52
C SER A 85 3.40 -1.48 -4.85
N PRO A 86 3.44 -1.94 -6.10
CA PRO A 86 3.93 -1.21 -7.26
C PRO A 86 3.00 -0.05 -7.64
N LEU A 87 3.55 1.06 -8.11
CA LEU A 87 2.75 2.15 -8.66
C LEU A 87 2.15 1.70 -10.00
N SER A 88 0.83 1.72 -10.11
CA SER A 88 0.14 1.34 -11.35
C SER A 88 -0.13 2.56 -12.24
N SER A 89 -0.65 3.64 -11.66
CA SER A 89 -0.94 4.88 -12.39
C SER A 89 -1.15 6.05 -11.45
N VAL A 90 -1.03 7.27 -12.00
CA VAL A 90 -1.42 8.51 -11.32
C VAL A 90 -2.70 9.02 -11.99
N THR A 91 -3.74 9.19 -11.19
CA THR A 91 -5.05 9.64 -11.69
C THR A 91 -5.06 11.16 -11.86
N SER A 92 -4.59 11.89 -10.86
CA SER A 92 -4.51 13.35 -10.87
C SER A 92 -3.55 13.86 -9.81
N ILE A 93 -3.01 15.05 -10.07
CA ILE A 93 -2.33 15.86 -9.06
C ILE A 93 -3.12 17.17 -9.00
N THR A 94 -3.63 17.50 -7.83
CA THR A 94 -4.30 18.77 -7.59
C THR A 94 -3.52 19.57 -6.55
N TYR A 95 -3.63 20.89 -6.64
CA TYR A 95 -2.95 21.79 -5.72
C TYR A 95 -3.82 23.03 -5.43
N VAL A 96 -3.52 23.69 -4.33
CA VAL A 96 -4.14 24.98 -3.99
C VAL A 96 -3.20 26.09 -4.46
N ASP A 97 -3.69 26.92 -5.38
CA ASP A 97 -2.94 28.06 -5.91
C ASP A 97 -2.79 29.19 -4.88
N THR A 98 -2.00 30.22 -5.20
CA THR A 98 -1.75 31.37 -4.32
C THR A 98 -3.01 32.15 -3.94
N ASP A 99 -4.06 32.08 -4.78
CA ASP A 99 -5.35 32.71 -4.55
C ASP A 99 -6.28 31.87 -3.67
N GLY A 100 -5.92 30.61 -3.41
CA GLY A 100 -6.68 29.67 -2.58
C GLY A 100 -7.65 28.80 -3.36
N ASN A 101 -7.58 28.77 -4.70
CA ASN A 101 -8.40 27.91 -5.52
C ASN A 101 -7.72 26.56 -5.75
N THR A 102 -8.53 25.49 -5.79
CA THR A 102 -8.02 24.18 -6.16
C THR A 102 -7.87 24.07 -7.66
N GLN A 103 -6.66 23.78 -8.10
CA GLN A 103 -6.29 23.58 -9.50
C GLN A 103 -5.86 22.14 -9.75
N THR A 104 -5.83 21.72 -11.00
CA THR A 104 -5.27 20.41 -11.40
C THR A 104 -4.00 20.64 -12.19
N GLU A 105 -2.93 19.97 -11.80
CA GLU A 105 -1.65 19.99 -12.52
C GLU A 105 -1.82 19.31 -13.88
N ALA A 106 -1.32 19.94 -14.92
CA ALA A 106 -1.40 19.35 -16.26
C ALA A 106 -0.49 18.11 -16.36
N SER A 107 -0.98 17.05 -16.95
CA SER A 107 -0.21 15.80 -17.12
C SER A 107 1.06 15.95 -17.96
N SER A 108 1.20 17.04 -18.71
CA SER A 108 2.40 17.40 -19.48
C SER A 108 3.53 17.96 -18.59
N VAL A 109 3.24 18.36 -17.36
CA VAL A 109 4.22 18.95 -16.42
C VAL A 109 5.08 17.89 -15.76
N TYR A 110 4.58 16.65 -15.65
CA TYR A 110 5.27 15.58 -14.94
C TYR A 110 5.32 14.28 -15.72
N ASN A 111 6.30 13.44 -15.38
CA ASN A 111 6.43 12.07 -15.86
C ASN A 111 6.15 11.12 -14.69
N VAL A 112 5.49 10.00 -14.99
CA VAL A 112 5.25 8.92 -14.05
C VAL A 112 6.12 7.73 -14.43
N ASP A 113 6.99 7.31 -13.53
CA ASP A 113 7.82 6.11 -13.67
C ASP A 113 7.21 5.00 -12.80
N THR A 114 6.63 4.01 -13.46
CA THR A 114 6.02 2.84 -12.84
C THR A 114 6.96 1.63 -12.81
N ASP A 115 8.12 1.72 -13.46
CA ASP A 115 9.06 0.61 -13.62
C ASP A 115 10.00 0.48 -12.42
N THR A 116 10.18 1.57 -11.68
CA THR A 116 10.99 1.57 -10.45
C THR A 116 10.16 1.20 -9.22
N GLU A 117 10.80 0.65 -8.20
CA GLU A 117 10.19 0.39 -6.89
C GLU A 117 10.99 1.07 -5.76
N PRO A 118 10.38 2.03 -5.03
CA PRO A 118 9.04 2.60 -5.24
C PRO A 118 8.95 3.38 -6.55
N GLY A 119 7.73 3.42 -7.14
CA GLY A 119 7.44 4.26 -8.30
C GLY A 119 7.64 5.74 -7.98
N ARG A 120 7.86 6.56 -8.99
CA ARG A 120 8.15 8.00 -8.80
C ARG A 120 7.45 8.88 -9.82
N ILE A 121 7.22 10.12 -9.40
CA ILE A 121 6.66 11.18 -10.23
C ILE A 121 7.67 12.32 -10.22
N SER A 122 8.19 12.68 -11.38
CA SER A 122 9.20 13.71 -11.55
C SER A 122 8.76 14.74 -12.58
N LEU A 123 9.35 15.94 -12.52
CA LEU A 123 9.10 16.97 -13.53
C LEU A 123 9.50 16.48 -14.93
N ALA A 124 8.69 16.84 -15.92
CA ALA A 124 9.06 16.70 -17.32
C ALA A 124 10.15 17.70 -17.72
N PHE A 125 10.82 17.44 -18.84
CA PHE A 125 11.91 18.30 -19.30
C PHE A 125 11.43 19.74 -19.51
N ASN A 126 12.19 20.70 -18.98
CA ASN A 126 11.86 22.13 -19.02
C ASN A 126 10.53 22.52 -18.36
N GLN A 127 10.01 21.74 -17.45
CA GLN A 127 8.82 22.08 -16.67
C GLN A 127 9.17 22.46 -15.23
N SER A 128 8.26 23.15 -14.57
CA SER A 128 8.30 23.45 -13.16
C SER A 128 6.94 23.16 -12.54
N TRP A 129 6.94 22.80 -11.23
CA TRP A 129 5.68 22.71 -10.50
C TRP A 129 5.02 24.08 -10.42
N SER A 130 3.69 24.09 -10.42
CA SER A 130 2.91 25.30 -10.20
C SER A 130 3.12 25.86 -8.79
N ASP A 131 3.04 27.17 -8.65
CA ASP A 131 3.15 27.82 -7.34
C ASP A 131 1.95 27.45 -6.46
N THR A 132 2.26 27.01 -5.24
CA THR A 132 1.27 26.60 -4.25
C THR A 132 1.18 27.61 -3.12
N ARG A 133 -0.01 27.71 -2.53
CA ARG A 133 -0.20 28.45 -1.29
C ARG A 133 0.52 27.73 -0.13
N GLU A 134 1.16 28.52 0.73
CA GLU A 134 1.75 27.97 1.97
C GLU A 134 0.65 27.55 2.94
N GLN A 135 0.31 26.27 2.94
CA GLN A 135 -0.67 25.66 3.85
C GLN A 135 -0.46 24.17 3.95
N ASN A 136 -1.03 23.56 4.99
CA ASN A 136 -1.03 22.11 5.13
C ASN A 136 -1.88 21.47 4.03
N ASN A 137 -1.39 20.33 3.48
CA ASN A 137 -2.07 19.58 2.42
C ASN A 137 -2.35 20.41 1.15
N ALA A 138 -1.44 21.31 0.79
CA ALA A 138 -1.58 22.15 -0.40
C ALA A 138 -1.54 21.35 -1.72
N VAL A 139 -0.90 20.17 -1.72
CA VAL A 139 -0.79 19.29 -2.87
C VAL A 139 -1.45 17.94 -2.56
N VAL A 140 -2.24 17.44 -3.49
CA VAL A 140 -2.97 16.18 -3.36
C VAL A 140 -2.73 15.33 -4.60
N VAL A 141 -2.12 14.16 -4.41
CA VAL A 141 -1.84 13.18 -5.47
C VAL A 141 -2.78 12.00 -5.33
N THR A 142 -3.62 11.77 -6.33
CA THR A 142 -4.49 10.59 -6.40
C THR A 142 -3.84 9.57 -7.34
N PHE A 143 -3.55 8.38 -6.84
CA PHE A 143 -2.85 7.34 -7.57
C PHE A 143 -3.41 5.95 -7.28
N VAL A 144 -3.13 5.02 -8.17
CA VAL A 144 -3.45 3.60 -8.00
C VAL A 144 -2.16 2.82 -7.79
N ALA A 145 -2.13 2.00 -6.76
CA ALA A 145 -1.04 1.06 -6.52
C ALA A 145 -1.59 -0.36 -6.41
N GLY A 146 -0.84 -1.34 -6.87
CA GLY A 146 -1.19 -2.76 -6.85
C GLY A 146 -0.66 -3.50 -8.07
N TYR A 147 -0.62 -4.83 -7.98
CA TYR A 147 -0.18 -5.69 -9.07
C TYR A 147 -1.19 -5.80 -10.23
N GLY A 148 -2.43 -5.38 -10.02
CA GLY A 148 -3.51 -5.40 -11.00
C GLY A 148 -4.88 -5.56 -10.35
N ALA A 149 -5.92 -5.55 -11.17
CA ALA A 149 -7.31 -5.61 -10.71
C ALA A 149 -7.77 -7.04 -10.32
N ALA A 150 -7.03 -8.08 -10.73
CA ALA A 150 -7.39 -9.48 -10.47
C ALA A 150 -6.38 -10.16 -9.54
N ALA A 151 -6.85 -11.10 -8.72
CA ALA A 151 -6.01 -11.90 -7.83
C ALA A 151 -4.89 -12.66 -8.58
N SER A 152 -5.10 -13.02 -9.84
CA SER A 152 -4.11 -13.69 -10.69
C SER A 152 -2.89 -12.82 -11.04
N ASN A 153 -2.99 -11.50 -10.91
CA ASN A 153 -1.88 -10.59 -11.15
C ASN A 153 -0.85 -10.59 -10.00
N ILE A 154 -1.28 -11.06 -8.81
CA ILE A 154 -0.44 -11.07 -7.61
C ILE A 154 0.56 -12.21 -7.71
N PRO A 155 1.85 -12.00 -7.40
CA PRO A 155 2.85 -13.05 -7.33
C PRO A 155 2.38 -14.24 -6.46
N ALA A 156 2.55 -15.46 -6.96
CA ALA A 156 2.07 -16.67 -6.30
C ALA A 156 2.60 -16.80 -4.87
N ALA A 157 3.84 -16.37 -4.62
CA ALA A 157 4.43 -16.38 -3.29
C ALA A 157 3.65 -15.51 -2.30
N LEU A 158 3.22 -14.31 -2.70
CA LEU A 158 2.42 -13.42 -1.84
C LEU A 158 1.02 -13.99 -1.59
N ARG A 159 0.38 -14.59 -2.60
CA ARG A 159 -0.90 -15.28 -2.42
C ARG A 159 -0.78 -16.45 -1.45
N GLU A 160 0.32 -17.19 -1.50
CA GLU A 160 0.56 -18.29 -0.56
C GLU A 160 0.78 -17.78 0.86
N VAL A 161 1.48 -16.66 1.04
CA VAL A 161 1.63 -16.01 2.35
C VAL A 161 0.27 -15.57 2.92
N VAL A 162 -0.64 -15.04 2.08
CA VAL A 162 -2.01 -14.72 2.51
C VAL A 162 -2.73 -15.97 3.03
N LYS A 163 -2.65 -17.11 2.32
CA LYS A 163 -3.25 -18.37 2.78
C LYS A 163 -2.67 -18.85 4.12
N MET A 164 -1.35 -18.86 4.24
CA MET A 164 -0.67 -19.29 5.46
C MET A 164 -1.04 -18.41 6.65
N LEU A 165 -1.10 -17.09 6.45
CA LEU A 165 -1.45 -16.15 7.50
C LEU A 165 -2.94 -16.25 7.88
N THR A 166 -3.81 -16.45 6.90
CA THR A 166 -5.23 -16.75 7.13
C THR A 166 -5.39 -18.02 7.97
N ALA A 167 -4.65 -19.08 7.65
CA ALA A 167 -4.68 -20.33 8.41
C ALA A 167 -4.15 -20.11 9.85
N HIS A 168 -3.10 -19.35 10.00
CA HIS A 168 -2.59 -19.00 11.33
C HIS A 168 -3.65 -18.26 12.18
N TYR A 169 -4.34 -17.28 11.63
CA TYR A 169 -5.39 -16.55 12.33
C TYR A 169 -6.62 -17.44 12.62
N TYR A 170 -6.94 -18.34 11.72
CA TYR A 170 -8.06 -19.27 11.90
C TYR A 170 -7.81 -20.26 13.04
N GLU A 171 -6.59 -20.80 13.13
CA GLU A 171 -6.20 -21.76 14.18
C GLU A 171 -6.09 -21.08 15.54
N PHE A 172 -5.53 -19.87 15.59
CA PHE A 172 -5.27 -19.13 16.82
C PHE A 172 -6.26 -17.97 17.01
N ARG A 173 -7.55 -18.30 17.20
CA ARG A 173 -8.61 -17.31 17.43
C ARG A 173 -8.47 -16.55 18.73
N GLN A 174 -7.74 -17.09 19.72
CA GLN A 174 -7.51 -16.48 21.02
C GLN A 174 -6.03 -16.14 21.22
N PRO A 175 -5.72 -14.98 21.82
CA PRO A 175 -4.33 -14.55 22.01
C PRO A 175 -3.57 -15.37 23.07
N VAL A 176 -4.27 -16.18 23.86
CA VAL A 176 -3.67 -16.96 24.97
C VAL A 176 -4.12 -18.40 24.88
N ILE A 177 -3.16 -19.31 24.65
CA ILE A 177 -3.35 -20.73 24.88
C ILE A 177 -2.83 -21.01 26.30
N SER A 178 -3.70 -21.62 27.13
CA SER A 178 -3.35 -21.96 28.51
C SER A 178 -2.08 -22.82 28.56
N GLY A 179 -1.01 -22.26 29.11
CA GLY A 179 0.26 -22.99 29.33
C GLY A 179 1.36 -22.81 28.27
N THR A 180 1.13 -22.02 27.19
CA THR A 180 2.16 -21.77 26.18
C THR A 180 2.15 -20.30 25.77
N ILE A 181 3.33 -19.71 25.51
CA ILE A 181 3.46 -18.34 25.01
C ILE A 181 2.77 -18.26 23.64
N ALA A 182 1.90 -17.25 23.45
CA ALA A 182 1.29 -16.98 22.15
C ALA A 182 2.36 -16.99 21.05
N THR A 183 2.22 -17.89 20.10
CA THR A 183 3.24 -18.12 19.06
C THR A 183 3.28 -16.89 18.16
N LYS A 184 4.45 -16.27 18.04
CA LYS A 184 4.73 -15.28 16.98
C LYS A 184 4.42 -15.88 15.62
N ILE A 185 4.16 -15.03 14.64
CA ILE A 185 4.03 -15.48 13.24
C ILE A 185 5.21 -16.39 12.91
N PRO A 186 4.98 -17.57 12.31
CA PRO A 186 6.06 -18.52 12.03
C PRO A 186 7.16 -17.89 11.17
N MET A 187 8.42 -18.13 11.51
CA MET A 187 9.60 -17.53 10.85
C MET A 187 9.62 -17.69 9.32
N HIS A 188 9.07 -18.78 8.81
CA HIS A 188 9.01 -18.99 7.36
C HIS A 188 8.05 -18.02 6.66
N ILE A 189 6.94 -17.64 7.31
CA ILE A 189 6.01 -16.60 6.81
C ILE A 189 6.72 -15.24 6.83
N GLU A 190 7.37 -14.90 7.92
CA GLU A 190 8.14 -13.66 8.04
C GLU A 190 9.23 -13.56 6.96
N SER A 191 9.96 -14.65 6.71
CA SER A 191 11.02 -14.68 5.69
C SER A 191 10.47 -14.39 4.29
N LEU A 192 9.31 -14.96 3.93
CA LEU A 192 8.64 -14.71 2.65
C LEU A 192 8.16 -13.26 2.53
N ILE A 193 7.62 -12.70 3.60
CA ILE A 193 7.21 -11.28 3.65
C ILE A 193 8.42 -10.36 3.45
N TRP A 194 9.54 -10.64 4.13
CA TRP A 194 10.75 -9.83 4.04
C TRP A 194 11.33 -9.75 2.63
N MET A 195 11.28 -10.85 1.86
CA MET A 195 11.76 -10.86 0.46
C MET A 195 10.96 -9.93 -0.47
N HIS A 196 9.73 -9.61 -0.10
CA HIS A 196 8.85 -8.74 -0.89
C HIS A 196 8.73 -7.32 -0.34
N ARG A 197 9.43 -7.01 0.75
CA ARG A 197 9.38 -5.67 1.34
C ARG A 197 10.04 -4.65 0.45
N VAL A 198 9.34 -3.53 0.22
CA VAL A 198 9.94 -2.36 -0.43
C VAL A 198 10.88 -1.70 0.57
N LEU A 199 12.15 -1.66 0.21
CA LEU A 199 13.17 -0.94 0.97
C LEU A 199 13.22 0.48 0.40
N GLU A 200 12.95 1.48 1.23
CA GLU A 200 13.29 2.84 0.86
C GLU A 200 14.81 2.93 0.83
N ALA A 201 15.36 3.38 -0.30
CA ALA A 201 16.74 3.81 -0.31
C ALA A 201 16.87 5.03 0.60
N PRO A 202 17.91 5.12 1.42
CA PRO A 202 18.15 6.26 2.29
C PRO A 202 18.37 7.55 1.49
#